data_c0c911374eb3ec7ece7332915030b3f5
#
_entry.id   c0c911374eb3ec7ece7332915030b3f5
#
_cell.length_a   1.000
_cell.length_b   1.000
_cell.length_c   1.000
_cell.angle_alpha   90.00
_cell.angle_beta   90.00
_cell.angle_gamma   90.00
#
_symmetry.space_group_name_H-M   'P 1'
#
loop_
_entity.id
_entity.type
_entity.pdbx_description
1 polymer ?
#
loop_
_entity_poly.entity_id
_entity_poly.type
_entity_poly.pdbx_seq_one_letter_code
_entity_poly.pdbx_strand_id
1 'polypeptide(L)'
;MNDKKNGIWEKYHESGGIWVQESFKNDLKHGISRFYYPDGVLGNIESWKHGLQEGIWSMFYPGGSLRKKGAFSLGKKVGLWKTFSKSGDLHLTEVWDNGRLLRSEDP
;
A
#
# COMPACT_ATOMS: atom_id res chain seq x y z
N MET A 1 -5.51 19.91 26.11
CA MET A 1 -6.06 18.63 25.68
C MET A 1 -5.49 18.25 24.32
N ASN A 2 -5.04 17.04 24.17
CA ASN A 2 -4.46 16.58 22.91
C ASN A 2 -5.53 15.91 22.08
N ASP A 3 -5.99 16.60 21.03
CA ASP A 3 -6.94 16.03 20.10
C ASP A 3 -6.20 15.27 19.01
N LYS A 4 -5.50 14.22 19.41
CA LYS A 4 -4.75 13.40 18.47
C LYS A 4 -5.66 12.40 17.80
N LYS A 5 -5.38 12.15 16.51
CA LYS A 5 -6.10 11.14 15.74
C LYS A 5 -5.78 9.75 16.30
N ASN A 6 -6.82 9.01 16.59
CA ASN A 6 -6.71 7.60 16.98
C ASN A 6 -7.83 6.84 16.28
N GLY A 7 -7.52 5.59 15.89
CA GLY A 7 -8.50 4.75 15.27
C GLY A 7 -8.60 4.94 13.76
N ILE A 8 -9.73 4.54 13.21
CA ILE A 8 -9.94 4.50 11.76
C ILE A 8 -10.57 5.79 11.27
N TRP A 9 -9.97 6.37 10.23
CA TRP A 9 -10.47 7.57 9.56
C TRP A 9 -10.80 7.22 8.12
N GLU A 10 -11.96 7.69 7.64
CA GLU A 10 -12.45 7.37 6.30
C GLU A 10 -12.76 8.63 5.51
N LYS A 11 -12.45 8.58 4.22
CA LYS A 11 -12.87 9.58 3.24
C LYS A 11 -13.68 8.87 2.17
N TYR A 12 -14.60 9.60 1.55
CA TYR A 12 -15.54 9.01 0.59
C TYR A 12 -15.42 9.69 -0.76
N HIS A 13 -15.64 8.90 -1.83
CA HIS A 13 -15.81 9.44 -3.18
C HIS A 13 -17.12 10.23 -3.23
N GLU A 14 -17.23 11.13 -4.20
CA GLU A 14 -18.47 11.90 -4.41
C GLU A 14 -19.67 10.97 -4.61
N SER A 15 -19.43 9.81 -5.23
CA SER A 15 -20.48 8.79 -5.45
C SER A 15 -20.93 8.09 -4.18
N GLY A 16 -20.27 8.31 -3.04
CA GLY A 16 -20.66 7.76 -1.74
C GLY A 16 -19.88 6.57 -1.26
N GLY A 17 -19.11 5.90 -2.13
CA GLY A 17 -18.27 4.77 -1.72
C GLY A 17 -17.02 5.22 -0.98
N ILE A 18 -16.46 4.32 -0.17
CA ILE A 18 -15.21 4.61 0.55
C ILE A 18 -14.09 4.82 -0.45
N TRP A 19 -13.34 5.91 -0.26
CA TRP A 19 -12.15 6.21 -1.04
C TRP A 19 -10.89 5.82 -0.29
N VAL A 20 -10.77 6.27 0.96
CA VAL A 20 -9.59 6.04 1.79
C VAL A 20 -10.03 5.59 3.17
N GLN A 21 -9.39 4.54 3.67
CA GLN A 21 -9.56 4.10 5.04
C GLN A 21 -8.18 4.01 5.67
N GLU A 22 -7.93 4.83 6.68
CA GLU A 22 -6.63 4.93 7.32
C GLU A 22 -6.73 4.70 8.82
N SER A 23 -5.70 4.10 9.40
CA SER A 23 -5.64 3.85 10.82
C SER A 23 -4.54 4.72 11.44
N PHE A 24 -4.86 5.33 12.59
CA PHE A 24 -3.96 6.25 13.28
C PHE A 24 -3.79 5.88 14.75
N LYS A 25 -2.64 6.24 15.30
CA LYS A 25 -2.35 6.18 16.72
C LYS A 25 -1.52 7.41 17.07
N ASN A 26 -2.08 8.25 17.96
CA ASN A 26 -1.43 9.51 18.38
C ASN A 26 -0.99 10.37 17.17
N ASP A 27 -1.90 10.59 16.21
CA ASP A 27 -1.70 11.37 14.98
C ASP A 27 -0.76 10.75 13.94
N LEU A 28 -0.18 9.60 14.23
CA LEU A 28 0.69 8.90 13.28
C LEU A 28 -0.05 7.73 12.65
N LYS A 29 0.17 7.51 11.36
CA LYS A 29 -0.38 6.33 10.71
C LYS A 29 0.16 5.09 11.39
N HIS A 30 -0.74 4.19 11.74
CA HIS A 30 -0.39 2.97 12.46
C HIS A 30 -1.44 1.90 12.16
N GLY A 31 -1.03 0.81 11.53
CA GLY A 31 -1.92 -0.24 11.10
C GLY A 31 -2.11 -0.22 9.59
N ILE A 32 -3.23 -0.77 9.14
CA ILE A 32 -3.50 -0.95 7.71
C ILE A 32 -4.22 0.27 7.16
N SER A 33 -3.79 0.73 5.98
CA SER A 33 -4.48 1.75 5.19
C SER A 33 -4.93 1.15 3.87
N ARG A 34 -6.14 1.48 3.43
CA ARG A 34 -6.72 0.98 2.18
C ARG A 34 -7.24 2.13 1.34
N PHE A 35 -7.01 2.01 0.04
CA PHE A 35 -7.50 2.97 -0.95
C PHE A 35 -8.34 2.23 -1.97
N TYR A 36 -9.53 2.74 -2.27
CA TYR A 36 -10.48 2.09 -3.16
C TYR A 36 -10.75 2.93 -4.39
N TYR A 37 -10.92 2.26 -5.52
CA TYR A 37 -11.40 2.91 -6.74
C TYR A 37 -12.87 3.28 -6.57
N PRO A 38 -13.40 4.21 -7.40
CA PRO A 38 -14.80 4.63 -7.26
C PRO A 38 -15.83 3.50 -7.34
N ASP A 39 -15.52 2.41 -8.03
CA ASP A 39 -16.40 1.25 -8.13
C ASP A 39 -16.32 0.30 -6.94
N GLY A 40 -15.50 0.64 -5.93
CA GLY A 40 -15.38 -0.17 -4.72
C GLY A 40 -14.27 -1.21 -4.75
N VAL A 41 -13.57 -1.35 -5.86
CA VAL A 41 -12.45 -2.28 -5.97
C VAL A 41 -11.25 -1.74 -5.18
N LEU A 42 -10.62 -2.61 -4.39
CA LEU A 42 -9.42 -2.23 -3.63
C LEU A 42 -8.29 -1.87 -4.59
N GLY A 43 -7.75 -0.67 -4.45
CA GLY A 43 -6.70 -0.17 -5.34
C GLY A 43 -5.31 -0.25 -4.73
N ASN A 44 -5.22 -0.11 -3.42
CA ASN A 44 -3.92 -0.09 -2.73
C ASN A 44 -4.11 -0.49 -1.28
N ILE A 45 -3.15 -1.21 -0.73
CA ILE A 45 -3.13 -1.54 0.69
C ILE A 45 -1.72 -1.34 1.23
N GLU A 46 -1.63 -0.63 2.35
CA GLU A 46 -0.37 -0.28 2.98
C GLU A 46 -0.40 -0.67 4.45
N SER A 47 0.77 -0.96 5.01
CA SER A 47 0.91 -1.23 6.42
C SER A 47 1.85 -0.19 7.03
N TRP A 48 1.46 0.39 8.16
CA TRP A 48 2.15 1.50 8.80
C TRP A 48 2.42 1.20 10.26
N LYS A 49 3.54 1.73 10.77
CA LYS A 49 3.89 1.63 12.17
C LYS A 49 4.57 2.94 12.59
N HIS A 50 3.94 3.64 13.53
CA HIS A 50 4.45 4.92 14.05
C HIS A 50 4.84 5.92 12.94
N GLY A 51 4.00 6.03 11.91
CA GLY A 51 4.19 6.99 10.83
C GLY A 51 5.12 6.54 9.71
N LEU A 52 5.69 5.35 9.80
CA LEU A 52 6.55 4.78 8.76
C LEU A 52 5.90 3.54 8.16
N GLN A 53 6.07 3.34 6.86
CA GLN A 53 5.59 2.11 6.25
C GLN A 53 6.40 0.92 6.78
N GLU A 54 5.68 -0.13 7.16
CA GLU A 54 6.27 -1.31 7.75
C GLU A 54 5.43 -2.52 7.37
N GLY A 55 5.99 -3.44 6.61
CA GLY A 55 5.29 -4.65 6.20
C GLY A 55 4.87 -4.63 4.74
N ILE A 56 3.90 -5.46 4.39
CA ILE A 56 3.50 -5.71 3.01
C ILE A 56 2.76 -4.51 2.41
N TRP A 57 3.10 -4.20 1.15
CA TRP A 57 2.46 -3.18 0.34
C TRP A 57 1.97 -3.84 -0.94
N SER A 58 0.75 -3.53 -1.35
CA SER A 58 0.17 -4.08 -2.58
C SER A 58 -0.63 -3.01 -3.33
N MET A 59 -0.58 -3.08 -4.66
CA MET A 59 -1.33 -2.20 -5.54
C MET A 59 -2.06 -3.07 -6.57
N PHE A 60 -3.30 -2.69 -6.88
CA PHE A 60 -4.17 -3.46 -7.78
C PHE A 60 -4.59 -2.63 -8.98
N TYR A 61 -4.83 -3.31 -10.10
CA TYR A 61 -5.45 -2.66 -11.25
C TYR A 61 -6.94 -2.39 -10.98
N PRO A 62 -7.54 -1.46 -11.73
CA PRO A 62 -8.98 -1.20 -11.58
C PRO A 62 -9.88 -2.43 -11.70
N GLY A 63 -9.44 -3.44 -12.44
CA GLY A 63 -10.16 -4.70 -12.56
C GLY A 63 -9.98 -5.65 -11.39
N GLY A 64 -9.13 -5.31 -10.42
CA GLY A 64 -8.92 -6.09 -9.21
C GLY A 64 -7.71 -7.01 -9.21
N SER A 65 -7.05 -7.21 -10.35
CA SER A 65 -5.85 -8.05 -10.38
C SER A 65 -4.65 -7.34 -9.75
N LEU A 66 -3.76 -8.12 -9.14
CA LEU A 66 -2.57 -7.58 -8.50
C LEU A 66 -1.63 -6.94 -9.52
N ARG A 67 -1.25 -5.69 -9.29
CA ARG A 67 -0.34 -4.96 -10.16
C ARG A 67 1.09 -4.96 -9.64
N LYS A 68 1.26 -4.73 -8.34
CA LYS A 68 2.58 -4.63 -7.74
C LYS A 68 2.52 -5.04 -6.28
N LYS A 69 3.57 -5.72 -5.82
CA LYS A 69 3.64 -6.17 -4.43
C LYS A 69 5.08 -6.07 -3.94
N GLY A 70 5.24 -5.62 -2.71
CA GLY A 70 6.53 -5.54 -2.07
C GLY A 70 6.40 -5.39 -0.58
N ALA A 71 7.48 -4.97 0.06
CA ALA A 71 7.50 -4.76 1.50
C ALA A 71 8.36 -3.56 1.85
N PHE A 72 8.03 -2.97 3.00
CA PHE A 72 8.79 -1.86 3.58
C PHE A 72 9.28 -2.26 4.96
N SER A 73 10.42 -1.71 5.35
CA SER A 73 10.91 -1.77 6.71
C SER A 73 11.41 -0.38 7.08
N LEU A 74 10.83 0.17 8.16
CA LEU A 74 11.15 1.53 8.63
C LEU A 74 11.08 2.57 7.51
N GLY A 75 10.06 2.46 6.65
CA GLY A 75 9.81 3.40 5.57
C GLY A 75 10.61 3.17 4.29
N LYS A 76 11.44 2.15 4.25
CA LYS A 76 12.29 1.87 3.10
C LYS A 76 11.95 0.54 2.44
N LYS A 77 12.04 0.49 1.12
CA LYS A 77 11.77 -0.73 0.37
C LYS A 77 12.79 -1.81 0.72
N VAL A 78 12.31 -3.03 0.96
CA VAL A 78 13.15 -4.19 1.24
C VAL A 78 12.60 -5.42 0.51
N GLY A 79 13.50 -6.37 0.22
CA GLY A 79 13.12 -7.66 -0.33
C GLY A 79 12.69 -7.63 -1.78
N LEU A 80 11.88 -8.61 -2.14
CA LEU A 80 11.43 -8.79 -3.52
C LEU A 80 10.22 -7.90 -3.79
N TRP A 81 10.31 -7.13 -4.88
CA TRP A 81 9.20 -6.33 -5.40
C TRP A 81 8.85 -6.86 -6.77
N LYS A 82 7.60 -7.24 -6.94
CA LYS A 82 7.13 -7.86 -8.18
C LYS A 82 6.05 -7.01 -8.83
N THR A 83 6.16 -6.84 -10.15
CA THR A 83 5.17 -6.13 -10.96
C THR A 83 4.55 -7.12 -11.93
N PHE A 84 3.23 -7.03 -12.08
CA PHE A 84 2.44 -7.95 -12.91
C PHE A 84 1.66 -7.20 -13.97
N SER A 85 1.37 -7.87 -15.09
CA SER A 85 0.46 -7.34 -16.09
C SER A 85 -0.99 -7.51 -15.61
N LYS A 86 -1.93 -6.88 -16.33
CA LYS A 86 -3.36 -7.02 -16.03
C LYS A 86 -3.83 -8.47 -16.09
N SER A 87 -3.21 -9.28 -16.91
CA SER A 87 -3.56 -10.71 -17.04
C SER A 87 -2.96 -11.59 -15.96
N GLY A 88 -2.11 -11.00 -15.09
CA GLY A 88 -1.52 -11.75 -13.99
C GLY A 88 -0.12 -12.27 -14.26
N ASP A 89 0.45 -11.98 -15.43
CA ASP A 89 1.79 -12.44 -15.76
C ASP A 89 2.84 -11.59 -15.07
N LEU A 90 3.87 -12.25 -14.54
CA LEU A 90 5.00 -11.54 -13.93
C LEU A 90 5.75 -10.75 -15.00
N HIS A 91 5.94 -9.47 -14.75
CA HIS A 91 6.57 -8.54 -15.70
C HIS A 91 7.96 -8.12 -15.26
N LEU A 92 8.16 -7.92 -13.97
CA LEU A 92 9.42 -7.41 -13.42
C LEU A 92 9.60 -7.89 -11.99
N THR A 93 10.81 -8.29 -11.64
CA THR A 93 11.19 -8.55 -10.25
C THR A 93 12.35 -7.64 -9.88
N GLU A 94 12.23 -6.97 -8.76
CA GLU A 94 13.28 -6.11 -8.21
C GLU A 94 13.68 -6.61 -6.83
N VAL A 95 14.95 -6.47 -6.51
CA VAL A 95 15.45 -6.79 -5.17
C VAL A 95 15.95 -5.50 -4.52
N TRP A 96 15.39 -5.19 -3.36
CA TRP A 96 15.69 -3.96 -2.63
C TRP A 96 16.31 -4.27 -1.28
N ASP A 97 17.24 -3.42 -0.86
CA ASP A 97 17.84 -3.49 0.46
C ASP A 97 17.90 -2.09 1.04
N ASN A 98 17.15 -1.89 2.11
CA ASN A 98 17.14 -0.62 2.86
C ASN A 98 16.95 0.60 1.96
N GLY A 99 16.01 0.52 1.01
CA GLY A 99 15.68 1.60 0.10
C GLY A 99 16.56 1.69 -1.14
N ARG A 100 17.50 0.76 -1.31
CA ARG A 100 18.40 0.75 -2.45
C ARG A 100 18.09 -0.42 -3.36
N LEU A 101 17.97 -0.15 -4.66
CA LEU A 101 17.75 -1.20 -5.65
C LEU A 101 19.07 -1.95 -5.89
N LEU A 102 19.06 -3.26 -5.61
CA LEU A 102 20.22 -4.11 -5.82
C LEU A 102 20.28 -4.68 -7.23
N ARG A 103 19.13 -5.11 -7.75
CA ARG A 103 19.03 -5.63 -9.11
C ARG A 103 17.58 -5.69 -9.54
N SER A 104 17.37 -5.74 -10.84
CA SER A 104 16.05 -5.98 -11.42
C SER A 104 16.17 -7.05 -12.50
N GLU A 105 15.12 -7.85 -12.65
CA GLU A 105 15.10 -8.98 -13.57
C GLU A 105 13.78 -9.01 -14.34
N ASP A 106 13.89 -9.15 -15.66
CA ASP A 106 12.72 -9.44 -16.49
C ASP A 106 12.41 -10.93 -16.39
N PRO A 107 11.14 -11.30 -16.55
CA PRO A 107 10.77 -12.72 -16.51
C PRO A 107 11.36 -13.51 -17.67
#